data_9125eab491ee6fedeecb8f3149a92d61
#
_entry.id   9125eab491ee6fedeecb8f3149a92d61
#
_cell.length_a   1.000
_cell.length_b   1.000
_cell.length_c   1.000
_cell.angle_alpha   90.00
_cell.angle_beta   90.00
_cell.angle_gamma   90.00
#
_symmetry.space_group_name_H-M   'P 1'
#
loop_
_entity.id
_entity.type
_entity.pdbx_description
1 polymer ?
#
loop_
_entity_poly.entity_id
_entity_poly.type
_entity_poly.pdbx_seq_one_letter_code
_entity_poly.pdbx_strand_id
1 'polypeptide(L)'
;MSDANLVVSMVSLVVSDIDESLRFFHLLGVDIPSPPGDYPPGSGAFHTSMETGGLTFDLDNLPMAQVYASEDIAAGVAIIGVGLPSREAVDAKFGELTAAGYASVRSPWDAFWGSRYAIVKGPDGFHVGLMSPSS
;
A
#
# COMPACT_ATOMS: atom_id res chain seq x y z
N MET A 1 7.84 23.08 10.24
CA MET A 1 8.44 22.67 8.96
C MET A 1 7.35 22.27 7.97
N SER A 2 7.53 22.69 6.75
CA SER A 2 6.54 22.41 5.71
C SER A 2 6.80 21.05 5.04
N ASP A 3 5.75 20.25 4.91
CA ASP A 3 5.77 18.98 4.17
C ASP A 3 5.10 19.12 2.81
N ALA A 4 5.11 20.33 2.25
CA ALA A 4 4.37 20.66 1.02
C ALA A 4 4.84 19.85 -0.20
N ASN A 5 6.04 19.23 -0.13
CA ASN A 5 6.61 18.48 -1.24
C ASN A 5 6.24 16.98 -1.22
N LEU A 6 5.45 16.54 -0.26
CA LEU A 6 4.99 15.16 -0.25
C LEU A 6 3.93 14.98 -1.35
N VAL A 7 4.01 13.85 -2.04
CA VAL A 7 3.13 13.54 -3.16
C VAL A 7 2.47 12.19 -2.96
N VAL A 8 1.32 12.02 -3.58
CA VAL A 8 0.72 10.68 -3.67
C VAL A 8 1.50 9.92 -4.73
N SER A 9 2.14 8.83 -4.34
CA SER A 9 3.06 8.08 -5.19
C SER A 9 2.54 6.71 -5.61
N MET A 10 1.53 6.19 -4.92
CA MET A 10 0.97 4.88 -5.24
C MET A 10 -0.47 4.77 -4.80
N VAL A 11 -1.20 3.88 -5.47
CA VAL A 11 -2.54 3.44 -5.08
C VAL A 11 -2.54 1.91 -5.10
N SER A 12 -3.04 1.30 -4.04
CA SER A 12 -3.17 -0.16 -3.96
C SER A 12 -4.65 -0.52 -3.94
N LEU A 13 -5.06 -1.36 -4.87
CA LEU A 13 -6.42 -1.91 -4.89
C LEU A 13 -6.38 -3.31 -4.30
N VAL A 14 -7.22 -3.54 -3.30
CA VAL A 14 -7.33 -4.85 -2.66
C VAL A 14 -8.49 -5.60 -3.27
N VAL A 15 -8.24 -6.82 -3.75
CA VAL A 15 -9.24 -7.62 -4.45
C VAL A 15 -9.36 -9.00 -3.83
N SER A 16 -10.52 -9.64 -4.03
CA SER A 16 -10.75 -10.99 -3.51
C SER A 16 -10.18 -12.07 -4.44
N ASP A 17 -10.16 -11.82 -5.76
CA ASP A 17 -9.69 -12.77 -6.76
C ASP A 17 -8.78 -12.03 -7.74
N ILE A 18 -7.46 -12.22 -7.59
CA ILE A 18 -6.50 -11.46 -8.37
C ILE A 18 -6.50 -11.86 -9.85
N ASP A 19 -6.75 -13.13 -10.15
CA ASP A 19 -6.79 -13.59 -11.55
C ASP A 19 -7.99 -13.00 -12.28
N GLU A 20 -9.14 -12.97 -11.64
CA GLU A 20 -10.35 -12.36 -12.20
C GLU A 20 -10.15 -10.85 -12.41
N SER A 21 -9.52 -10.20 -11.45
CA SER A 21 -9.23 -8.77 -11.52
C SER A 21 -8.26 -8.46 -12.65
N LEU A 22 -7.24 -9.29 -12.85
CA LEU A 22 -6.29 -9.14 -13.95
C LEU A 22 -7.01 -9.30 -15.29
N ARG A 23 -7.90 -10.28 -15.42
CA ARG A 23 -8.70 -10.44 -16.65
C ARG A 23 -9.51 -9.21 -16.95
N PHE A 24 -10.15 -8.64 -15.91
CA PHE A 24 -10.91 -7.40 -16.05
C PHE A 24 -10.04 -6.25 -16.55
N PHE A 25 -8.90 -6.02 -15.89
CA PHE A 25 -8.01 -4.92 -16.26
C PHE A 25 -7.42 -5.11 -17.66
N HIS A 26 -7.04 -6.33 -18.03
CA HIS A 26 -6.54 -6.62 -19.37
C HIS A 26 -7.62 -6.36 -20.43
N LEU A 27 -8.86 -6.75 -20.16
CA LEU A 27 -9.97 -6.48 -21.07
C LEU A 27 -10.23 -4.98 -21.21
N LEU A 28 -10.07 -4.24 -20.13
CA LEU A 28 -10.18 -2.79 -20.14
C LEU A 28 -9.05 -2.11 -20.90
N GLY A 29 -7.94 -2.80 -21.11
CA GLY A 29 -6.77 -2.27 -21.80
C GLY A 29 -5.64 -1.86 -20.86
N VAL A 30 -5.74 -2.18 -19.59
CA VAL A 30 -4.70 -1.91 -18.59
C VAL A 30 -3.90 -3.18 -18.38
N ASP A 31 -2.66 -3.17 -18.83
CA ASP A 31 -1.84 -4.37 -18.94
C ASP A 31 -1.00 -4.60 -17.68
N ILE A 32 -1.68 -4.94 -16.59
CA ILE A 32 -1.03 -5.22 -15.31
C ILE A 32 -0.34 -6.58 -15.39
N PRO A 33 0.95 -6.69 -15.01
CA PRO A 33 1.65 -7.98 -15.06
C PRO A 33 1.03 -8.99 -14.09
N SER A 34 1.13 -10.26 -14.41
CA SER A 34 0.74 -11.34 -13.49
C SER A 34 1.74 -11.40 -12.33
N PRO A 35 1.27 -11.74 -11.12
CA PRO A 35 2.18 -11.90 -9.99
C PRO A 35 3.19 -13.02 -10.27
N PRO A 36 4.47 -12.86 -9.87
CA PRO A 36 5.48 -13.91 -10.09
C PRO A 36 5.29 -15.15 -9.20
N GLY A 37 4.48 -15.04 -8.15
CA GLY A 37 4.23 -16.11 -7.20
C GLY A 37 3.71 -15.48 -5.91
N ASP A 38 3.36 -16.31 -4.94
CA ASP A 38 2.96 -15.79 -3.63
C ASP A 38 4.18 -15.47 -2.78
N TYR A 39 3.98 -14.58 -1.80
CA TYR A 39 5.03 -14.20 -0.86
C TYR A 39 4.42 -13.93 0.51
N PRO A 40 4.85 -14.62 1.58
CA PRO A 40 5.85 -15.72 1.55
C PRO A 40 5.36 -16.92 0.74
N PRO A 41 6.28 -17.73 0.19
CA PRO A 41 5.86 -18.91 -0.59
C PRO A 41 4.90 -19.80 0.19
N GLY A 42 3.81 -20.21 -0.45
CA GLY A 42 2.77 -21.04 0.16
C GLY A 42 1.73 -20.27 0.95
N SER A 43 1.86 -18.94 1.05
CA SER A 43 0.92 -18.12 1.84
C SER A 43 -0.40 -17.83 1.12
N GLY A 44 -0.40 -17.92 -0.20
CA GLY A 44 -1.53 -17.45 -1.00
C GLY A 44 -1.62 -15.94 -1.12
N ALA A 45 -0.62 -15.20 -0.64
CA ALA A 45 -0.60 -13.74 -0.71
C ALA A 45 0.06 -13.30 -2.00
N PHE A 46 -0.71 -12.66 -2.90
CA PHE A 46 -0.26 -12.24 -4.22
C PHE A 46 -0.28 -10.72 -4.35
N HIS A 47 0.73 -10.21 -5.02
CA HIS A 47 0.91 -8.79 -5.29
C HIS A 47 1.45 -8.61 -6.70
N THR A 48 0.94 -7.61 -7.40
CA THR A 48 1.54 -7.15 -8.65
C THR A 48 1.39 -5.64 -8.73
N SER A 49 2.20 -5.00 -9.57
CA SER A 49 2.16 -3.55 -9.71
C SER A 49 2.57 -3.12 -11.10
N MET A 50 2.20 -1.90 -11.45
CA MET A 50 2.65 -1.25 -12.67
C MET A 50 2.82 0.24 -12.42
N GLU A 51 3.76 0.84 -13.16
CA GLU A 51 3.89 2.30 -13.20
C GLU A 51 2.90 2.86 -14.22
N THR A 52 2.19 3.91 -13.83
CA THR A 52 1.25 4.56 -14.73
C THR A 52 1.18 6.05 -14.42
N GLY A 53 1.57 6.88 -15.38
CA GLY A 53 1.52 8.33 -15.24
C GLY A 53 2.31 8.90 -14.08
N GLY A 54 3.44 8.29 -13.71
CA GLY A 54 4.24 8.72 -12.56
C GLY A 54 3.73 8.17 -11.23
N LEU A 55 2.73 7.31 -11.27
CA LEU A 55 2.12 6.71 -10.10
C LEU A 55 2.29 5.19 -10.19
N THR A 56 2.56 4.55 -9.06
CA THR A 56 2.55 3.08 -8.99
C THR A 56 1.14 2.61 -8.65
N PHE A 57 0.60 1.72 -9.48
CA PHE A 57 -0.68 1.08 -9.21
C PHE A 57 -0.44 -0.37 -8.79
N ASP A 58 -0.84 -0.69 -7.56
CA ASP A 58 -0.66 -2.03 -6.99
C ASP A 58 -1.99 -2.77 -6.98
N LEU A 59 -1.91 -4.08 -7.22
CA LEU A 59 -3.05 -4.97 -7.08
C LEU A 59 -2.66 -6.06 -6.10
N ASP A 60 -3.40 -6.16 -5.00
CA ASP A 60 -3.13 -7.10 -3.92
C ASP A 60 -4.37 -7.90 -3.61
N ASN A 61 -4.21 -9.20 -3.30
CA ASN A 61 -5.35 -9.94 -2.79
C ASN A 61 -5.48 -9.77 -1.28
N LEU A 62 -6.58 -10.30 -0.70
CA LEU A 62 -6.83 -10.15 0.73
C LEU A 62 -5.71 -10.71 1.61
N PRO A 63 -5.16 -11.91 1.35
CA PRO A 63 -4.03 -12.39 2.13
C PRO A 63 -2.82 -11.45 2.10
N MET A 64 -2.52 -10.84 0.95
CA MET A 64 -1.42 -9.88 0.87
C MET A 64 -1.73 -8.62 1.68
N ALA A 65 -2.96 -8.11 1.60
CA ALA A 65 -3.35 -6.93 2.38
C ALA A 65 -3.21 -7.19 3.88
N GLN A 66 -3.50 -8.39 4.33
CA GLN A 66 -3.36 -8.76 5.74
C GLN A 66 -1.90 -8.80 6.20
N VAL A 67 -0.96 -9.07 5.27
CA VAL A 67 0.47 -9.04 5.59
C VAL A 67 0.89 -7.65 6.04
N TYR A 68 0.42 -6.59 5.37
CA TYR A 68 0.89 -5.24 5.68
C TYR A 68 -0.07 -4.42 6.54
N ALA A 69 -1.34 -4.78 6.61
CA ALA A 69 -2.34 -3.96 7.29
C ALA A 69 -2.52 -4.27 8.78
N SER A 70 -2.23 -5.48 9.22
CA SER A 70 -2.43 -5.98 10.59
C SER A 70 -3.89 -5.88 11.10
N GLU A 71 -4.83 -5.66 10.21
CA GLU A 71 -6.28 -5.78 10.47
C GLU A 71 -6.95 -6.18 9.17
N ASP A 72 -8.20 -6.63 9.24
CA ASP A 72 -8.93 -7.04 8.05
C ASP A 72 -9.23 -5.84 7.17
N ILE A 73 -8.92 -5.98 5.89
CA ILE A 73 -9.24 -4.99 4.86
C ILE A 73 -10.22 -5.63 3.89
N ALA A 74 -11.35 -5.00 3.67
CA ALA A 74 -12.35 -5.48 2.73
C ALA A 74 -11.86 -5.33 1.29
N ALA A 75 -12.27 -6.24 0.41
CA ALA A 75 -12.00 -6.11 -1.01
C ALA A 75 -12.67 -4.84 -1.55
N GLY A 76 -12.03 -4.20 -2.51
CA GLY A 76 -12.52 -2.96 -3.10
C GLY A 76 -12.09 -1.70 -2.36
N VAL A 77 -11.39 -1.84 -1.23
CA VAL A 77 -10.85 -0.72 -0.48
C VAL A 77 -9.46 -0.37 -1.03
N ALA A 78 -9.26 0.90 -1.33
CA ALA A 78 -7.96 1.39 -1.80
C ALA A 78 -7.15 1.92 -0.63
N ILE A 79 -5.82 1.76 -0.72
CA ILE A 79 -4.87 2.38 0.20
C ILE A 79 -4.12 3.45 -0.59
N ILE A 80 -4.20 4.69 -0.14
CA ILE A 80 -3.49 5.80 -0.77
C ILE A 80 -2.06 5.82 -0.23
N GLY A 81 -1.09 5.63 -1.11
CA GLY A 81 0.31 5.62 -0.71
C GLY A 81 0.96 6.98 -0.87
N VAL A 82 1.69 7.40 0.17
CA VAL A 82 2.48 8.62 0.14
C VAL A 82 3.94 8.24 0.33
N GLY A 83 4.77 8.60 -0.65
CA GLY A 83 6.21 8.35 -0.58
C GLY A 83 6.89 9.41 0.27
N LEU A 84 7.68 8.98 1.24
CA LEU A 84 8.48 9.86 2.10
C LEU A 84 9.96 9.63 1.80
N PRO A 85 10.82 10.62 2.05
CA PRO A 85 12.22 10.56 1.59
C PRO A 85 13.10 9.60 2.37
N SER A 86 12.72 9.19 3.59
CA SER A 86 13.58 8.36 4.42
C SER A 86 12.76 7.54 5.41
N ARG A 87 13.42 6.56 6.02
CA ARG A 87 12.82 5.73 7.07
C ARG A 87 12.44 6.58 8.28
N GLU A 88 13.28 7.53 8.65
CA GLU A 88 13.05 8.45 9.76
C GLU A 88 11.85 9.36 9.48
N ALA A 89 11.66 9.77 8.23
CA ALA A 89 10.53 10.60 7.83
C ALA A 89 9.20 9.84 7.98
N VAL A 90 9.20 8.53 7.73
CA VAL A 90 8.00 7.70 7.95
C VAL A 90 7.63 7.71 9.44
N ASP A 91 8.60 7.45 10.31
CA ASP A 91 8.36 7.44 11.75
C ASP A 91 7.86 8.79 12.24
N ALA A 92 8.48 9.89 11.78
CA ALA A 92 8.11 11.24 12.20
C ALA A 92 6.70 11.61 11.74
N LYS A 93 6.36 11.32 10.49
CA LYS A 93 5.03 11.61 9.94
C LYS A 93 3.95 10.79 10.64
N PHE A 94 4.21 9.51 10.86
CA PHE A 94 3.30 8.66 11.61
C PHE A 94 3.04 9.22 13.01
N GLY A 95 4.10 9.62 13.72
CA GLY A 95 3.96 10.21 15.05
C GLY A 95 3.15 11.51 15.03
N GLU A 96 3.38 12.35 14.03
CA GLU A 96 2.64 13.60 13.87
C GLU A 96 1.16 13.36 13.66
N LEU A 97 0.81 12.41 12.78
CA LEU A 97 -0.58 12.11 12.46
C LEU A 97 -1.31 11.47 13.64
N THR A 98 -0.68 10.52 14.33
CA THR A 98 -1.30 9.88 15.48
C THR A 98 -1.43 10.85 16.66
N ALA A 99 -0.48 11.76 16.85
CA ALA A 99 -0.59 12.81 17.87
C ALA A 99 -1.73 13.78 17.56
N ALA A 100 -2.08 13.95 16.28
CA ALA A 100 -3.22 14.77 15.86
C ALA A 100 -4.57 14.04 16.00
N GLY A 101 -4.56 12.78 16.42
CA GLY A 101 -5.79 12.03 16.70
C GLY A 101 -6.18 11.01 15.63
N TYR A 102 -5.38 10.82 14.56
CA TYR A 102 -5.69 9.81 13.55
C TYR A 102 -5.25 8.44 14.04
N ALA A 103 -6.05 7.42 13.75
CA ALA A 103 -5.82 6.07 14.26
C ALA A 103 -4.68 5.38 13.50
N SER A 104 -3.87 4.64 14.25
CA SER A 104 -2.87 3.74 13.67
C SER A 104 -3.56 2.47 13.16
N VAL A 105 -3.31 2.12 11.91
CA VAL A 105 -3.66 0.81 11.36
C VAL A 105 -2.45 -0.11 11.47
N ARG A 106 -1.29 0.40 11.08
CA ARG A 106 -0.03 -0.33 11.20
C ARG A 106 1.06 0.63 11.64
N SER A 107 1.64 0.40 12.82
CA SER A 107 2.78 1.19 13.27
C SER A 107 3.97 1.00 12.35
N PRO A 108 4.91 1.96 12.29
CA PRO A 108 6.06 1.84 11.41
C PRO A 108 6.83 0.55 11.64
N TRP A 109 7.17 -0.13 10.57
CA TRP A 109 7.89 -1.40 10.60
C TRP A 109 8.79 -1.52 9.38
N ASP A 110 9.77 -2.39 9.48
CA ASP A 110 10.68 -2.68 8.37
C ASP A 110 10.04 -3.76 7.53
N ALA A 111 9.44 -3.35 6.43
CA ALA A 111 8.68 -4.26 5.58
C ALA A 111 9.61 -5.19 4.82
N PHE A 112 9.11 -6.37 4.48
CA PHE A 112 9.93 -7.39 3.82
C PHE A 112 10.42 -6.96 2.43
N TRP A 113 9.76 -5.95 1.83
CA TRP A 113 10.20 -5.42 0.53
C TRP A 113 11.28 -4.34 0.62
N GLY A 114 11.78 -4.04 1.82
CA GLY A 114 12.94 -3.17 2.02
C GLY A 114 12.63 -1.75 2.44
N SER A 115 11.37 -1.38 2.56
CA SER A 115 10.96 -0.02 2.95
C SER A 115 10.56 0.04 4.41
N ARG A 116 10.64 1.22 5.00
CA ARG A 116 9.95 1.53 6.24
C ARG A 116 8.52 1.90 5.87
N TYR A 117 7.54 1.27 6.50
CA TYR A 117 6.14 1.38 6.09
C TYR A 117 5.24 1.51 7.31
N ALA A 118 4.20 2.35 7.18
CA ALA A 118 3.18 2.51 8.21
C ALA A 118 1.85 2.82 7.54
N ILE A 119 0.76 2.56 8.22
CA ILE A 119 -0.58 2.87 7.71
C ILE A 119 -1.35 3.60 8.81
N VAL A 120 -1.97 4.72 8.44
CA VAL A 120 -2.90 5.44 9.31
C VAL A 120 -4.28 5.47 8.67
N LYS A 121 -5.29 5.64 9.49
CA LYS A 121 -6.67 5.78 9.02
C LYS A 121 -7.00 7.26 8.93
N GLY A 122 -7.39 7.72 7.74
CA GLY A 122 -7.80 9.11 7.53
C GLY A 122 -9.26 9.34 7.88
N PRO A 123 -9.76 10.56 7.64
CA PRO A 123 -11.19 10.87 7.79
C PRO A 123 -12.01 9.89 6.94
N ASP A 124 -13.22 9.56 7.42
CA ASP A 124 -14.13 8.60 6.77
C ASP A 124 -13.56 7.18 6.66
N GLY A 125 -12.44 6.89 7.33
CA GLY A 125 -11.92 5.54 7.44
C GLY A 125 -11.04 5.06 6.30
N PHE A 126 -10.72 5.91 5.29
CA PHE A 126 -9.79 5.47 4.25
C PHE A 126 -8.38 5.30 4.84
N HIS A 127 -7.58 4.46 4.19
CA HIS A 127 -6.24 4.15 4.66
C HIS A 127 -5.18 4.94 3.89
N VAL A 128 -4.17 5.41 4.60
CA VAL A 128 -3.01 6.08 3.99
C VAL A 128 -1.75 5.33 4.40
N GLY A 129 -1.02 4.84 3.41
CA GLY A 129 0.26 4.18 3.62
C GLY A 129 1.41 5.18 3.50
N LEU A 130 2.30 5.17 4.49
CA LEU A 130 3.51 6.01 4.51
C LEU A 130 4.70 5.09 4.22
N MET A 131 5.47 5.38 3.17
CA MET A 131 6.51 4.45 2.74
C MET A 131 7.77 5.17 2.33
N SER A 132 8.90 4.70 2.87
CA SER A 132 10.22 5.17 2.46
C SER A 132 10.66 4.45 1.17
N PRO A 133 11.70 4.97 0.49
CA PRO A 133 12.30 4.22 -0.59
C PRO A 133 12.82 2.87 -0.11
N SER A 134 12.85 1.89 -1.00
CA SER A 134 13.46 0.60 -0.75
C SER A 134 14.97 0.76 -0.75
N SER A 135 15.65 0.19 0.22
CA SER A 135 17.10 0.32 0.33
C SER A 135 17.78 -1.00 0.61
#